data_a6d8f6e532ad41d1ae74ae8d3dab0867
#
_entry.id   a6d8f6e532ad41d1ae74ae8d3dab0867
#
_cell.length_a   1.000
_cell.length_b   1.000
_cell.length_c   1.000
_cell.angle_alpha   90.00
_cell.angle_beta   90.00
_cell.angle_gamma   90.00
#
_symmetry.space_group_name_H-M   'P 1'
#
loop_
_entity.id
_entity.type
_entity.pdbx_description
1 polymer ?
#
loop_
_entity_poly.entity_id
_entity_poly.type
_entity_poly.pdbx_seq_one_letter_code
_entity_poly.pdbx_strand_id
1 'polypeptide(L)'
;MNPLLKGDAEISILFVEDEPEARELISNALARKIRALRLYTAENGEAGLALFRKHRQDIVITDINMPVMDGIRMGAEIREINPEALIIAVTAYSDTRYLLDAIEIGISNYVLKPVNYDKLFAAIDKCVELVTLKRRINAQNAHIRQLSRAIESSPTAVVITDNQGIIRYVNPKFTEMTGYSAREAIGQNPRILKSNRMPPDTYEKLWETLTAGREWHGQFLNLKKNGDLYWESASISPIFSDQGAITHFVAVKEDITDQKRTEEKIEILNTTLAARASELEDANRELEAFSYTVSHDLRKPLTNINCFCQIIQELYGATLNEQCREYFQDIIDETLNMSQLINTILTFSRLKQFEIHPGPVNLSEIAVKTSLELKLAEPERRSTFRIAEGIVALGDHKLLRVVLENLLGNAWKYTGNREEAVIEFGMTEVEGVPAFFVRDNGAGFDMTNADKLFIPFERLPGSNEFEGHGIGLATVQRIIQRHGGRVWAVGEPDRGATFYFTLPEEK
;
A
#
# COMPACT_ATOMS: atom_id res chain seq x y z
N MET A 1 19.21 -3.00 -59.99
CA MET A 1 18.89 -3.75 -58.78
C MET A 1 18.02 -2.82 -57.92
N ASN A 2 16.70 -3.06 -57.86
CA ASN A 2 15.75 -2.12 -57.30
C ASN A 2 15.90 -2.10 -55.74
N PRO A 3 16.18 -0.96 -55.09
CA PRO A 3 16.36 -0.88 -53.65
C PRO A 3 15.07 -1.11 -52.83
N LEU A 4 13.93 -1.29 -53.47
CA LEU A 4 12.61 -1.43 -52.85
C LEU A 4 12.35 -2.82 -52.22
N LEU A 5 13.22 -3.81 -52.40
CA LEU A 5 13.07 -5.18 -51.90
C LEU A 5 13.75 -5.42 -50.50
N LYS A 6 14.01 -4.39 -49.75
CA LYS A 6 14.57 -4.50 -48.37
C LYS A 6 13.48 -4.48 -47.27
N GLY A 7 12.36 -5.16 -47.51
CA GLY A 7 11.36 -5.40 -46.48
C GLY A 7 11.07 -6.90 -46.43
N ASP A 8 11.25 -7.51 -45.26
CA ASP A 8 11.11 -8.95 -44.97
C ASP A 8 9.70 -9.54 -45.16
N ALA A 9 8.84 -8.94 -45.95
CA ALA A 9 7.47 -9.43 -46.20
C ALA A 9 7.48 -10.31 -47.45
N GLU A 10 7.40 -11.62 -47.24
CA GLU A 10 7.23 -12.64 -48.28
C GLU A 10 6.01 -12.28 -49.19
N ILE A 11 6.28 -12.10 -50.49
CA ILE A 11 5.23 -11.86 -51.50
C ILE A 11 4.73 -13.20 -52.02
N SER A 12 3.41 -13.40 -52.00
CA SER A 12 2.78 -14.62 -52.49
C SER A 12 2.22 -14.42 -53.88
N ILE A 13 2.65 -15.29 -54.79
CA ILE A 13 2.17 -15.28 -56.21
C ILE A 13 1.51 -16.61 -56.50
N LEU A 14 0.33 -16.56 -57.10
CA LEU A 14 -0.34 -17.70 -57.76
C LEU A 14 -0.08 -17.60 -59.24
N PHE A 15 0.55 -18.63 -59.82
CA PHE A 15 0.74 -18.75 -61.27
C PHE A 15 -0.07 -19.91 -61.81
N VAL A 16 -0.95 -19.62 -62.77
CA VAL A 16 -1.85 -20.59 -63.38
C VAL A 16 -1.59 -20.68 -64.88
N GLU A 17 -1.22 -21.86 -65.32
CA GLU A 17 -0.83 -22.18 -66.72
C GLU A 17 -1.14 -23.66 -66.97
N ASP A 18 -1.83 -24.04 -68.04
CA ASP A 18 -2.22 -25.41 -68.29
C ASP A 18 -1.07 -26.24 -68.93
N GLU A 19 -0.18 -25.58 -69.68
CA GLU A 19 0.95 -26.25 -70.31
C GLU A 19 2.07 -26.55 -69.29
N PRO A 20 2.42 -27.82 -69.00
CA PRO A 20 3.32 -28.16 -67.93
C PRO A 20 4.74 -27.58 -68.14
N GLU A 21 5.23 -27.58 -69.38
CA GLU A 21 6.59 -27.08 -69.69
C GLU A 21 6.67 -25.56 -69.49
N ALA A 22 5.67 -24.82 -69.96
CA ALA A 22 5.56 -23.36 -69.76
C ALA A 22 5.43 -23.01 -68.29
N ARG A 23 4.58 -23.77 -67.57
CA ARG A 23 4.38 -23.58 -66.11
C ARG A 23 5.67 -23.76 -65.34
N GLU A 24 6.47 -24.81 -65.63
CA GLU A 24 7.76 -25.07 -64.95
C GLU A 24 8.79 -23.99 -65.31
N LEU A 25 8.92 -23.63 -66.59
CA LEU A 25 9.88 -22.66 -67.08
C LEU A 25 9.68 -21.28 -66.46
N ILE A 26 8.42 -20.79 -66.46
CA ILE A 26 8.10 -19.47 -65.88
C ILE A 26 8.20 -19.51 -64.36
N SER A 27 7.77 -20.59 -63.69
CA SER A 27 7.92 -20.74 -62.22
C SER A 27 9.38 -20.69 -61.82
N ASN A 28 10.27 -21.36 -62.49
CA ASN A 28 11.70 -21.32 -62.25
C ASN A 28 12.28 -19.92 -62.49
N ALA A 29 11.81 -19.19 -63.49
CA ALA A 29 12.22 -17.81 -63.75
C ALA A 29 11.77 -16.86 -62.65
N LEU A 30 10.52 -16.99 -62.18
CA LEU A 30 9.99 -16.24 -61.04
C LEU A 30 10.74 -16.48 -59.77
N ALA A 31 10.98 -17.74 -59.40
CA ALA A 31 11.72 -18.12 -58.21
C ALA A 31 13.18 -17.59 -58.20
N ARG A 32 13.83 -17.50 -59.35
CA ARG A 32 15.17 -16.91 -59.48
C ARG A 32 15.21 -15.39 -59.36
N LYS A 33 14.17 -14.72 -59.85
CA LYS A 33 14.09 -13.25 -59.91
C LYS A 33 13.67 -12.61 -58.59
N ILE A 34 12.77 -13.22 -57.83
CA ILE A 34 12.15 -12.66 -56.65
C ILE A 34 12.65 -13.42 -55.40
N ARG A 35 13.50 -12.79 -54.59
CA ARG A 35 14.18 -13.44 -53.45
C ARG A 35 13.31 -13.91 -52.30
N ALA A 36 12.17 -13.24 -52.05
CA ALA A 36 11.23 -13.56 -50.97
C ALA A 36 9.87 -13.92 -51.56
N LEU A 37 9.85 -14.91 -52.47
CA LEU A 37 8.65 -15.32 -53.18
C LEU A 37 8.09 -16.62 -52.63
N ARG A 38 6.81 -16.58 -52.26
CA ARG A 38 5.99 -17.77 -52.04
C ARG A 38 5.17 -18.05 -53.29
N LEU A 39 5.66 -18.96 -54.13
CA LEU A 39 5.03 -19.31 -55.40
C LEU A 39 4.06 -20.48 -55.21
N TYR A 40 2.87 -20.31 -55.71
CA TYR A 40 1.85 -21.35 -55.86
C TYR A 40 1.57 -21.54 -57.34
N THR A 41 1.39 -22.78 -57.78
CA THR A 41 1.14 -23.10 -59.17
C THR A 41 -0.14 -23.93 -59.33
N ALA A 42 -0.86 -23.71 -60.38
CA ALA A 42 -2.07 -24.49 -60.77
C ALA A 42 -2.11 -24.77 -62.26
N GLU A 43 -2.77 -25.84 -62.64
CA GLU A 43 -2.86 -26.31 -64.02
C GLU A 43 -4.10 -25.85 -64.76
N ASN A 44 -5.06 -25.22 -64.07
CA ASN A 44 -6.29 -24.66 -64.65
C ASN A 44 -6.91 -23.65 -63.68
N GLY A 45 -7.90 -22.90 -64.16
CA GLY A 45 -8.57 -21.87 -63.34
C GLY A 45 -9.27 -22.40 -62.10
N GLU A 46 -9.85 -23.60 -62.11
CA GLU A 46 -10.55 -24.18 -60.98
C GLU A 46 -9.56 -24.50 -59.82
N ALA A 47 -8.46 -25.15 -60.15
CA ALA A 47 -7.38 -25.42 -59.19
C ALA A 47 -6.75 -24.11 -58.67
N GLY A 48 -6.57 -23.12 -59.56
CA GLY A 48 -6.07 -21.79 -59.21
C GLY A 48 -7.00 -21.07 -58.22
N LEU A 49 -8.30 -21.08 -58.48
CA LEU A 49 -9.32 -20.49 -57.60
C LEU A 49 -9.36 -21.18 -56.22
N ALA A 50 -9.24 -22.51 -56.18
CA ALA A 50 -9.19 -23.26 -54.94
C ALA A 50 -7.97 -22.84 -54.10
N LEU A 51 -6.79 -22.69 -54.72
CA LEU A 51 -5.59 -22.18 -54.05
C LEU A 51 -5.75 -20.74 -53.58
N PHE A 52 -6.37 -19.86 -54.37
CA PHE A 52 -6.64 -18.48 -53.97
C PHE A 52 -7.60 -18.38 -52.78
N ARG A 53 -8.66 -19.19 -52.78
CA ARG A 53 -9.61 -19.25 -51.65
C ARG A 53 -8.89 -19.65 -50.34
N LYS A 54 -7.92 -20.57 -50.44
CA LYS A 54 -7.18 -21.09 -49.27
C LYS A 54 -6.11 -20.15 -48.78
N HIS A 55 -5.34 -19.53 -49.69
CA HIS A 55 -4.11 -18.82 -49.30
C HIS A 55 -4.14 -17.31 -49.55
N ARG A 56 -5.12 -16.78 -50.29
CA ARG A 56 -5.29 -15.34 -50.56
C ARG A 56 -4.00 -14.68 -51.07
N GLN A 57 -3.42 -15.23 -52.16
CA GLN A 57 -2.15 -14.73 -52.71
C GLN A 57 -2.23 -13.25 -53.07
N ASP A 58 -1.11 -12.54 -52.94
CA ASP A 58 -1.00 -11.11 -53.23
C ASP A 58 -1.15 -10.78 -54.73
N ILE A 59 -0.59 -11.62 -55.58
CA ILE A 59 -0.59 -11.45 -57.06
C ILE A 59 -1.02 -12.76 -57.69
N VAL A 60 -1.87 -12.66 -58.70
CA VAL A 60 -2.28 -13.79 -59.53
C VAL A 60 -1.80 -13.55 -60.95
N ILE A 61 -1.09 -14.53 -61.52
CA ILE A 61 -0.67 -14.55 -62.92
C ILE A 61 -1.40 -15.72 -63.57
N THR A 62 -2.14 -15.50 -64.62
CA THR A 62 -2.96 -16.54 -65.23
C THR A 62 -2.88 -16.49 -66.74
N ASP A 63 -2.77 -17.66 -67.40
CA ASP A 63 -3.15 -17.76 -68.78
C ASP A 63 -4.65 -17.53 -68.91
N ILE A 64 -5.06 -16.94 -70.05
CA ILE A 64 -6.47 -16.75 -70.37
C ILE A 64 -7.10 -18.07 -70.85
N ASN A 65 -6.47 -18.76 -71.78
CA ASN A 65 -7.01 -19.92 -72.40
C ASN A 65 -6.59 -21.21 -71.75
N MET A 66 -7.37 -21.71 -70.86
CA MET A 66 -7.11 -22.96 -70.12
C MET A 66 -8.33 -23.86 -70.10
N PRO A 67 -8.15 -25.21 -70.09
CA PRO A 67 -9.23 -26.16 -69.93
C PRO A 67 -9.93 -26.05 -68.57
N VAL A 68 -11.14 -26.58 -68.44
CA VAL A 68 -11.95 -26.65 -67.20
C VAL A 68 -12.53 -25.28 -66.84
N MET A 69 -11.68 -24.33 -66.49
CA MET A 69 -12.01 -22.93 -66.19
C MET A 69 -10.91 -22.04 -66.79
N ASP A 70 -11.32 -21.10 -67.61
CA ASP A 70 -10.45 -20.11 -68.23
C ASP A 70 -9.99 -19.04 -67.20
N GLY A 71 -8.92 -18.28 -67.52
CA GLY A 71 -8.34 -17.28 -66.67
C GLY A 71 -9.23 -16.06 -66.41
N ILE A 72 -10.13 -15.74 -67.37
CA ILE A 72 -11.07 -14.62 -67.23
C ILE A 72 -12.13 -14.95 -66.19
N ARG A 73 -12.75 -16.12 -66.30
CA ARG A 73 -13.74 -16.59 -65.34
C ARG A 73 -13.13 -16.75 -63.94
N MET A 74 -11.93 -17.33 -63.84
CA MET A 74 -11.21 -17.38 -62.56
C MET A 74 -10.94 -15.98 -61.99
N GLY A 75 -10.50 -15.05 -62.84
CA GLY A 75 -10.23 -13.66 -62.43
C GLY A 75 -11.50 -12.95 -61.91
N ALA A 76 -12.64 -13.17 -62.55
CA ALA A 76 -13.94 -12.65 -62.13
C ALA A 76 -14.32 -13.18 -60.71
N GLU A 77 -14.24 -14.50 -60.50
CA GLU A 77 -14.53 -15.10 -59.20
C GLU A 77 -13.50 -14.67 -58.12
N ILE A 78 -12.24 -14.48 -58.47
CA ILE A 78 -11.24 -13.90 -57.55
C ILE A 78 -11.61 -12.46 -57.17
N ARG A 79 -12.11 -11.65 -58.10
CA ARG A 79 -12.56 -10.28 -57.85
C ARG A 79 -13.79 -10.21 -56.97
N GLU A 80 -14.71 -11.15 -57.07
CA GLU A 80 -15.83 -11.26 -56.13
C GLU A 80 -15.35 -11.54 -54.71
N ILE A 81 -14.29 -12.36 -54.57
CA ILE A 81 -13.70 -12.68 -53.27
C ILE A 81 -12.83 -11.54 -52.72
N ASN A 82 -12.07 -10.90 -53.58
CA ASN A 82 -11.20 -9.77 -53.28
C ASN A 82 -11.21 -8.75 -54.42
N PRO A 83 -12.02 -7.69 -54.34
CA PRO A 83 -12.13 -6.67 -55.39
C PRO A 83 -10.82 -5.99 -55.77
N GLU A 84 -9.84 -6.04 -54.88
CA GLU A 84 -8.54 -5.39 -55.06
C GLU A 84 -7.42 -6.38 -55.43
N ALA A 85 -7.73 -7.63 -55.80
CA ALA A 85 -6.74 -8.61 -56.20
C ALA A 85 -5.94 -8.13 -57.42
N LEU A 86 -4.63 -8.25 -57.38
CA LEU A 86 -3.76 -7.88 -58.49
C LEU A 86 -3.62 -9.08 -59.44
N ILE A 87 -4.20 -8.96 -60.62
CA ILE A 87 -4.24 -10.04 -61.60
C ILE A 87 -3.48 -9.60 -62.87
N ILE A 88 -2.53 -10.43 -63.29
CA ILE A 88 -1.77 -10.30 -64.54
C ILE A 88 -2.24 -11.41 -65.48
N ALA A 89 -2.82 -11.06 -66.61
CA ALA A 89 -3.21 -12.02 -67.61
C ALA A 89 -2.09 -12.26 -68.63
N VAL A 90 -1.86 -13.50 -68.98
CA VAL A 90 -1.00 -13.91 -70.11
C VAL A 90 -1.87 -14.33 -71.27
N THR A 91 -1.71 -13.77 -72.43
CA THR A 91 -2.63 -13.99 -73.60
C THR A 91 -1.89 -14.06 -74.92
N ALA A 92 -2.50 -14.76 -75.89
CA ALA A 92 -2.02 -14.79 -77.30
C ALA A 92 -2.44 -13.53 -78.08
N TYR A 93 -1.64 -13.11 -79.06
CA TYR A 93 -1.84 -11.86 -79.83
C TYR A 93 -3.12 -11.80 -80.63
N SER A 94 -3.81 -12.93 -80.81
CA SER A 94 -4.97 -13.07 -81.74
C SER A 94 -6.36 -12.82 -81.07
N ASP A 95 -6.42 -12.64 -79.76
CA ASP A 95 -7.66 -12.70 -79.01
C ASP A 95 -8.09 -11.34 -78.45
N THR A 96 -8.39 -10.39 -79.29
CA THR A 96 -8.85 -9.03 -78.92
C THR A 96 -10.16 -9.00 -78.14
N ARG A 97 -11.01 -10.00 -78.24
CA ARG A 97 -12.24 -10.11 -77.42
C ARG A 97 -11.93 -10.39 -75.99
N TYR A 98 -11.07 -11.33 -75.68
CA TYR A 98 -10.65 -11.67 -74.31
C TYR A 98 -9.89 -10.53 -73.60
N LEU A 99 -9.26 -9.64 -74.37
CA LEU A 99 -8.64 -8.45 -73.87
C LEU A 99 -9.66 -7.43 -73.32
N LEU A 100 -10.77 -7.27 -74.01
CA LEU A 100 -11.89 -6.40 -73.61
C LEU A 100 -12.56 -6.96 -72.34
N ASP A 101 -12.85 -8.27 -72.30
CA ASP A 101 -13.45 -8.94 -71.14
C ASP A 101 -12.52 -8.88 -69.94
N ALA A 102 -11.21 -9.02 -70.14
CA ALA A 102 -10.20 -8.88 -69.06
C ALA A 102 -10.16 -7.45 -68.48
N ILE A 103 -10.34 -6.42 -69.31
CA ILE A 103 -10.41 -5.03 -68.88
C ILE A 103 -11.71 -4.77 -68.09
N GLU A 104 -12.84 -5.33 -68.53
CA GLU A 104 -14.14 -5.19 -67.83
C GLU A 104 -14.11 -5.77 -66.41
N ILE A 105 -13.45 -6.90 -66.22
CA ILE A 105 -13.29 -7.50 -64.87
C ILE A 105 -12.14 -6.87 -64.05
N GLY A 106 -11.49 -5.82 -64.58
CA GLY A 106 -10.47 -5.05 -63.89
C GLY A 106 -9.09 -5.68 -63.84
N ILE A 107 -8.73 -6.57 -64.79
CA ILE A 107 -7.35 -7.04 -64.97
C ILE A 107 -6.51 -5.86 -65.42
N SER A 108 -5.59 -5.42 -64.60
CA SER A 108 -4.83 -4.18 -64.78
C SER A 108 -3.53 -4.33 -65.58
N ASN A 109 -3.05 -5.56 -65.76
CA ASN A 109 -1.79 -5.84 -66.45
C ASN A 109 -1.97 -7.10 -67.34
N TYR A 110 -1.44 -7.06 -68.56
CA TYR A 110 -1.44 -8.20 -69.48
C TYR A 110 -0.03 -8.38 -70.11
N VAL A 111 0.31 -9.60 -70.43
CA VAL A 111 1.56 -9.99 -71.11
C VAL A 111 1.22 -10.85 -72.29
N LEU A 112 1.73 -10.50 -73.49
CA LEU A 112 1.50 -11.25 -74.70
C LEU A 112 2.38 -12.47 -74.84
N LYS A 113 1.84 -13.61 -75.28
CA LYS A 113 2.60 -14.81 -75.75
C LYS A 113 3.17 -14.57 -77.16
N PRO A 114 4.44 -14.94 -77.45
CA PRO A 114 5.34 -15.62 -76.58
C PRO A 114 5.80 -14.71 -75.43
N VAL A 115 5.83 -15.26 -74.19
CA VAL A 115 6.04 -14.49 -72.97
C VAL A 115 7.39 -13.79 -73.02
N ASN A 116 7.31 -12.47 -73.11
CA ASN A 116 8.51 -11.64 -72.90
C ASN A 116 8.76 -11.45 -71.41
N TYR A 117 9.83 -12.06 -70.91
CA TYR A 117 10.16 -12.03 -69.50
C TYR A 117 10.38 -10.63 -68.93
N ASP A 118 10.97 -9.70 -69.75
CA ASP A 118 11.17 -8.32 -69.28
C ASP A 118 9.82 -7.62 -69.02
N LYS A 119 8.81 -7.84 -69.89
CA LYS A 119 7.46 -7.31 -69.72
C LYS A 119 6.73 -7.96 -68.53
N LEU A 120 6.86 -9.28 -68.39
CA LEU A 120 6.28 -10.02 -67.27
C LEU A 120 6.85 -9.52 -65.94
N PHE A 121 8.14 -9.42 -65.83
CA PHE A 121 8.80 -8.94 -64.62
C PHE A 121 8.45 -7.47 -64.33
N ALA A 122 8.39 -6.62 -65.36
CA ALA A 122 7.95 -5.23 -65.19
C ALA A 122 6.50 -5.13 -64.62
N ALA A 123 5.60 -5.99 -65.09
CA ALA A 123 4.23 -6.06 -64.56
C ALA A 123 4.19 -6.57 -63.13
N ILE A 124 4.99 -7.56 -62.79
CA ILE A 124 5.13 -8.09 -61.44
C ILE A 124 5.73 -7.05 -60.52
N ASP A 125 6.86 -6.39 -60.90
CA ASP A 125 7.50 -5.35 -60.11
C ASP A 125 6.50 -4.23 -59.77
N LYS A 126 5.64 -3.82 -60.68
CA LYS A 126 4.57 -2.84 -60.45
C LYS A 126 3.54 -3.35 -59.43
N CYS A 127 3.13 -4.62 -59.53
CA CYS A 127 2.22 -5.22 -58.56
C CYS A 127 2.85 -5.32 -57.16
N VAL A 128 4.14 -5.71 -57.07
CA VAL A 128 4.91 -5.80 -55.84
C VAL A 128 4.99 -4.43 -55.17
N GLU A 129 5.26 -3.37 -55.94
CA GLU A 129 5.29 -2.00 -55.45
C GLU A 129 3.94 -1.60 -54.84
N LEU A 130 2.83 -1.89 -55.51
CA LEU A 130 1.49 -1.60 -55.01
C LEU A 130 1.15 -2.36 -53.73
N VAL A 131 1.47 -3.67 -53.67
CA VAL A 131 1.29 -4.49 -52.44
C VAL A 131 2.09 -3.91 -51.27
N THR A 132 3.36 -3.59 -51.52
CA THR A 132 4.27 -3.06 -50.49
C THR A 132 3.79 -1.71 -49.98
N LEU A 133 3.41 -0.79 -50.87
CA LEU A 133 2.87 0.53 -50.50
C LEU A 133 1.59 0.39 -49.68
N LYS A 134 0.65 -0.48 -50.10
CA LYS A 134 -0.60 -0.73 -49.37
C LYS A 134 -0.36 -1.30 -47.99
N ARG A 135 0.54 -2.28 -47.84
CA ARG A 135 0.92 -2.84 -46.55
C ARG A 135 1.51 -1.76 -45.63
N ARG A 136 2.38 -0.89 -46.16
CA ARG A 136 2.99 0.24 -45.40
C ARG A 136 1.92 1.22 -44.90
N ILE A 137 0.98 1.62 -45.77
CA ILE A 137 -0.14 2.51 -45.40
C ILE A 137 -0.99 1.88 -44.31
N ASN A 138 -1.34 0.59 -44.46
CA ASN A 138 -2.15 -0.10 -43.46
C ASN A 138 -1.45 -0.24 -42.12
N ALA A 139 -0.16 -0.53 -42.13
CA ALA A 139 0.67 -0.58 -40.90
C ALA A 139 0.76 0.79 -40.20
N GLN A 140 0.98 1.86 -40.97
CA GLN A 140 0.95 3.23 -40.44
C GLN A 140 -0.38 3.63 -39.86
N ASN A 141 -1.48 3.34 -40.56
CA ASN A 141 -2.82 3.61 -40.05
C ASN A 141 -3.17 2.80 -38.81
N ALA A 142 -2.74 1.54 -38.73
CA ALA A 142 -2.90 0.72 -37.51
C ALA A 142 -2.15 1.32 -36.32
N HIS A 143 -0.92 1.76 -36.55
CA HIS A 143 -0.10 2.41 -35.53
C HIS A 143 -0.72 3.73 -35.04
N ILE A 144 -1.18 4.59 -35.97
CA ILE A 144 -1.88 5.85 -35.63
C ILE A 144 -3.13 5.56 -34.80
N ARG A 145 -3.94 4.57 -35.20
CA ARG A 145 -5.13 4.18 -34.42
C ARG A 145 -4.78 3.68 -33.03
N GLN A 146 -3.68 2.95 -32.88
CA GLN A 146 -3.22 2.48 -31.58
C GLN A 146 -2.82 3.65 -30.67
N LEU A 147 -2.06 4.63 -31.20
CA LEU A 147 -1.66 5.84 -30.45
C LEU A 147 -2.89 6.68 -30.06
N SER A 148 -3.83 6.88 -31.01
CA SER A 148 -5.08 7.61 -30.74
C SER A 148 -5.88 6.96 -29.59
N ARG A 149 -6.05 5.63 -29.62
CA ARG A 149 -6.74 4.90 -28.54
C ARG A 149 -6.01 5.03 -27.19
N ALA A 150 -4.68 5.02 -27.19
CA ALA A 150 -3.91 5.20 -25.94
C ALA A 150 -4.16 6.58 -25.33
N ILE A 151 -4.24 7.64 -26.13
CA ILE A 151 -4.57 8.99 -25.66
C ILE A 151 -6.03 9.08 -25.19
N GLU A 152 -6.97 8.47 -25.93
CA GLU A 152 -8.40 8.47 -25.60
C GLU A 152 -8.70 7.72 -24.29
N SER A 153 -7.96 6.65 -23.99
CA SER A 153 -8.12 5.86 -22.77
C SER A 153 -7.20 6.30 -21.61
N SER A 154 -6.47 7.42 -21.78
CA SER A 154 -5.60 7.94 -20.74
C SER A 154 -6.40 8.33 -19.47
N PRO A 155 -5.93 7.98 -18.25
CA PRO A 155 -6.56 8.40 -17.00
C PRO A 155 -6.38 9.89 -16.71
N THR A 156 -5.49 10.58 -17.45
CA THR A 156 -5.24 12.02 -17.34
C THR A 156 -5.89 12.77 -18.47
N ALA A 157 -6.29 14.01 -18.23
CA ALA A 157 -6.82 14.87 -19.30
C ALA A 157 -5.68 15.33 -20.21
N VAL A 158 -5.86 15.12 -21.51
CA VAL A 158 -4.91 15.55 -22.54
C VAL A 158 -5.56 16.63 -23.41
N VAL A 159 -4.84 17.76 -23.54
CA VAL A 159 -5.26 18.91 -24.35
C VAL A 159 -4.15 19.27 -25.33
N ILE A 160 -4.46 19.40 -26.59
CA ILE A 160 -3.51 19.91 -27.59
C ILE A 160 -4.02 21.25 -28.11
N THR A 161 -3.15 22.26 -28.09
CA THR A 161 -3.44 23.59 -28.65
C THR A 161 -2.50 23.89 -29.79
N ASP A 162 -2.89 24.83 -30.66
CA ASP A 162 -1.95 25.44 -31.59
C ASP A 162 -0.96 26.39 -30.88
N ASN A 163 -0.07 27.02 -31.64
CA ASN A 163 0.92 27.96 -31.14
C ASN A 163 0.33 29.29 -30.60
N GLN A 164 -0.97 29.54 -30.85
CA GLN A 164 -1.71 30.67 -30.28
C GLN A 164 -2.48 30.30 -29.01
N GLY A 165 -2.39 29.04 -28.59
CA GLY A 165 -3.09 28.48 -27.43
C GLY A 165 -4.57 28.19 -27.68
N ILE A 166 -4.98 27.99 -28.93
CA ILE A 166 -6.35 27.56 -29.26
C ILE A 166 -6.43 26.03 -29.26
N ILE A 167 -7.38 25.46 -28.52
CA ILE A 167 -7.60 24.04 -28.38
C ILE A 167 -7.93 23.40 -29.74
N ARG A 168 -7.16 22.41 -30.14
CA ARG A 168 -7.35 21.61 -31.35
C ARG A 168 -7.82 20.19 -31.04
N TYR A 169 -7.48 19.69 -29.87
CA TYR A 169 -7.87 18.36 -29.42
C TYR A 169 -8.02 18.29 -27.90
N VAL A 170 -8.98 17.52 -27.44
CA VAL A 170 -9.12 17.09 -26.05
C VAL A 170 -9.54 15.62 -26.01
N ASN A 171 -9.02 14.85 -25.04
CA ASN A 171 -9.43 13.47 -24.84
C ASN A 171 -10.72 13.38 -23.98
N PRO A 172 -11.37 12.19 -23.90
CA PRO A 172 -12.58 12.01 -23.08
C PRO A 172 -12.40 12.39 -21.61
N LYS A 173 -11.21 12.17 -21.04
CA LYS A 173 -10.92 12.51 -19.64
C LYS A 173 -10.99 14.01 -19.36
N PHE A 174 -10.62 14.86 -20.30
CA PHE A 174 -10.82 16.30 -20.19
C PHE A 174 -12.31 16.64 -20.01
N THR A 175 -13.18 16.01 -20.76
CA THR A 175 -14.63 16.24 -20.68
C THR A 175 -15.18 15.78 -19.33
N GLU A 176 -14.77 14.60 -18.87
CA GLU A 176 -15.14 14.08 -17.54
C GLU A 176 -14.69 15.02 -16.40
N MET A 177 -13.45 15.50 -16.48
CA MET A 177 -12.84 16.31 -15.45
C MET A 177 -13.44 17.73 -15.37
N THR A 178 -13.67 18.36 -16.54
CA THR A 178 -14.05 19.79 -16.60
C THR A 178 -15.53 20.04 -16.83
N GLY A 179 -16.27 19.03 -17.34
CA GLY A 179 -17.66 19.16 -17.73
C GLY A 179 -17.88 19.83 -19.11
N TYR A 180 -16.82 20.32 -19.80
CA TYR A 180 -16.92 20.84 -21.15
C TYR A 180 -16.81 19.69 -22.16
N SER A 181 -17.75 19.59 -23.09
CA SER A 181 -17.65 18.65 -24.20
C SER A 181 -16.51 19.04 -25.16
N ALA A 182 -15.98 18.08 -25.91
CA ALA A 182 -14.97 18.35 -26.93
C ALA A 182 -15.41 19.42 -27.94
N ARG A 183 -16.72 19.41 -28.34
CA ARG A 183 -17.27 20.41 -29.27
C ARG A 183 -17.26 21.82 -28.71
N GLU A 184 -17.46 21.99 -27.43
CA GLU A 184 -17.44 23.31 -26.76
C GLU A 184 -16.02 23.79 -26.51
N ALA A 185 -15.07 22.89 -26.26
CA ALA A 185 -13.69 23.22 -25.95
C ALA A 185 -12.85 23.50 -27.20
N ILE A 186 -13.03 22.74 -28.28
CA ILE A 186 -12.28 22.93 -29.54
C ILE A 186 -12.57 24.32 -30.12
N GLY A 187 -11.51 25.04 -30.50
CA GLY A 187 -11.57 26.42 -30.96
C GLY A 187 -11.54 27.48 -29.85
N GLN A 188 -11.66 27.08 -28.58
CA GLN A 188 -11.52 27.97 -27.44
C GLN A 188 -10.08 28.00 -26.91
N ASN A 189 -9.77 28.98 -26.08
CA ASN A 189 -8.51 29.00 -25.33
C ASN A 189 -8.74 28.32 -23.98
N PRO A 190 -7.79 27.55 -23.42
CA PRO A 190 -7.90 26.90 -22.09
C PRO A 190 -8.26 27.85 -20.94
N ARG A 191 -8.14 29.16 -21.13
CA ARG A 191 -8.61 30.18 -20.17
C ARG A 191 -10.09 30.11 -19.83
N ILE A 192 -10.90 29.33 -20.56
CA ILE A 192 -12.31 29.05 -20.21
C ILE A 192 -12.42 28.35 -18.84
N LEU A 193 -11.34 27.70 -18.39
CA LEU A 193 -11.27 27.03 -17.09
C LEU A 193 -10.77 27.97 -15.97
N LYS A 194 -10.38 29.21 -16.27
CA LYS A 194 -9.74 30.10 -15.32
C LYS A 194 -10.69 30.54 -14.21
N SER A 195 -10.35 30.27 -12.94
CA SER A 195 -11.12 30.72 -11.78
C SER A 195 -10.87 32.18 -11.37
N ASN A 196 -9.84 32.82 -11.92
CA ASN A 196 -9.32 34.13 -11.50
C ASN A 196 -8.80 34.22 -10.05
N ARG A 197 -8.53 33.06 -9.42
CA ARG A 197 -7.99 32.95 -8.05
C ARG A 197 -6.49 32.68 -8.01
N MET A 198 -5.86 32.42 -9.15
CA MET A 198 -4.40 32.26 -9.26
C MET A 198 -3.68 33.59 -9.39
N PRO A 199 -2.45 33.69 -8.85
CA PRO A 199 -1.61 34.89 -9.04
C PRO A 199 -1.36 35.15 -10.53
N PRO A 200 -1.39 36.41 -10.98
CA PRO A 200 -1.15 36.78 -12.39
C PRO A 200 0.18 36.28 -12.95
N ASP A 201 1.23 36.31 -12.15
CA ASP A 201 2.59 35.88 -12.50
C ASP A 201 2.69 34.39 -12.86
N THR A 202 1.74 33.55 -12.42
CA THR A 202 1.68 32.13 -12.78
C THR A 202 1.52 31.95 -14.29
N TYR A 203 0.66 32.77 -14.91
CA TYR A 203 0.40 32.68 -16.34
C TYR A 203 1.51 33.37 -17.17
N GLU A 204 2.16 34.38 -16.64
CA GLU A 204 3.32 35.03 -17.26
C GLU A 204 4.49 34.04 -17.35
N LYS A 205 4.84 33.40 -16.23
CA LYS A 205 5.88 32.36 -16.15
C LYS A 205 5.58 31.15 -17.06
N LEU A 206 4.31 30.77 -17.15
CA LEU A 206 3.88 29.73 -18.07
C LEU A 206 4.26 30.08 -19.51
N TRP A 207 3.82 31.24 -19.98
CA TRP A 207 4.06 31.67 -21.37
C TRP A 207 5.52 31.92 -21.66
N GLU A 208 6.28 32.55 -20.76
CA GLU A 208 7.73 32.71 -20.87
C GLU A 208 8.45 31.36 -21.05
N THR A 209 8.06 30.38 -20.27
CA THR A 209 8.66 29.03 -20.32
C THR A 209 8.35 28.36 -21.66
N LEU A 210 7.08 28.36 -22.07
CA LEU A 210 6.63 27.69 -23.28
C LEU A 210 7.18 28.33 -24.56
N THR A 211 7.20 29.66 -24.62
CA THR A 211 7.75 30.38 -25.78
C THR A 211 9.27 30.27 -25.89
N ALA A 212 9.96 30.03 -24.77
CA ALA A 212 11.36 29.67 -24.75
C ALA A 212 11.63 28.21 -25.16
N GLY A 213 10.61 27.45 -25.57
CA GLY A 213 10.72 26.04 -26.00
C GLY A 213 10.94 25.08 -24.88
N ARG A 214 10.63 25.43 -23.63
CA ARG A 214 10.80 24.58 -22.45
C ARG A 214 9.46 24.07 -21.94
N GLU A 215 9.49 22.93 -21.26
CA GLU A 215 8.33 22.36 -20.56
C GLU A 215 8.02 23.17 -19.29
N TRP A 216 6.73 23.36 -19.04
CA TRP A 216 6.21 23.99 -17.84
C TRP A 216 5.43 23.00 -16.97
N HIS A 217 5.67 23.05 -15.66
CA HIS A 217 4.93 22.29 -14.66
C HIS A 217 4.37 23.23 -13.60
N GLY A 218 3.14 22.98 -13.19
CA GLY A 218 2.53 23.77 -12.13
C GLY A 218 1.12 23.34 -11.78
N GLN A 219 0.55 24.06 -10.84
CA GLN A 219 -0.81 23.79 -10.35
C GLN A 219 -1.70 25.00 -10.60
N PHE A 220 -2.96 24.74 -10.96
CA PHE A 220 -3.99 25.76 -11.14
C PHE A 220 -5.19 25.45 -10.27
N LEU A 221 -5.78 26.48 -9.70
CA LEU A 221 -7.14 26.44 -9.17
C LEU A 221 -8.09 26.89 -10.26
N ASN A 222 -8.75 25.95 -10.90
CA ASN A 222 -9.61 26.16 -12.05
C ASN A 222 -11.10 26.02 -11.71
N LEU A 223 -11.96 26.35 -12.67
CA LEU A 223 -13.42 26.28 -12.55
C LEU A 223 -13.96 25.29 -13.58
N LYS A 224 -14.76 24.31 -13.13
CA LYS A 224 -15.51 23.40 -14.01
C LYS A 224 -16.70 24.15 -14.64
N LYS A 225 -17.29 23.59 -15.69
CA LYS A 225 -18.46 24.18 -16.36
C LYS A 225 -19.65 24.43 -15.44
N ASN A 226 -19.85 23.58 -14.42
CA ASN A 226 -20.90 23.70 -13.41
C ASN A 226 -20.62 24.74 -12.33
N GLY A 227 -19.46 25.39 -12.35
CA GLY A 227 -19.04 26.37 -11.36
C GLY A 227 -18.23 25.84 -10.18
N ASP A 228 -17.95 24.55 -10.11
CA ASP A 228 -17.13 23.96 -9.04
C ASP A 228 -15.67 24.28 -9.22
N LEU A 229 -15.01 24.64 -8.13
CA LEU A 229 -13.56 24.80 -8.10
C LEU A 229 -12.87 23.44 -8.00
N TYR A 230 -11.79 23.29 -8.77
CA TYR A 230 -10.94 22.13 -8.69
C TYR A 230 -9.46 22.49 -8.84
N TRP A 231 -8.60 21.74 -8.16
CA TRP A 231 -7.16 21.86 -8.32
C TRP A 231 -6.68 20.98 -9.47
N GLU A 232 -5.93 21.56 -10.37
CA GLU A 232 -5.34 20.90 -11.53
C GLU A 232 -3.83 20.91 -11.41
N SER A 233 -3.17 19.76 -11.50
CA SER A 233 -1.74 19.66 -11.79
C SER A 233 -1.57 19.56 -13.29
N ALA A 234 -0.74 20.40 -13.90
CA ALA A 234 -0.54 20.43 -15.34
C ALA A 234 0.94 20.39 -15.71
N SER A 235 1.27 19.56 -16.69
CA SER A 235 2.54 19.55 -17.42
C SER A 235 2.23 19.94 -18.87
N ILE A 236 2.91 20.97 -19.37
CA ILE A 236 2.67 21.54 -20.70
C ILE A 236 3.98 21.61 -21.46
N SER A 237 4.05 20.94 -22.62
CA SER A 237 5.26 20.85 -23.45
C SER A 237 5.01 21.37 -24.86
N PRO A 238 5.96 22.10 -25.48
CA PRO A 238 5.88 22.49 -26.87
C PRO A 238 6.15 21.32 -27.82
N ILE A 239 5.45 21.31 -28.95
CA ILE A 239 5.67 20.42 -30.09
C ILE A 239 6.31 21.21 -31.22
N PHE A 240 7.43 20.71 -31.71
CA PHE A 240 8.20 21.39 -32.76
C PHE A 240 7.97 20.77 -34.14
N SER A 241 8.05 21.60 -35.18
CA SER A 241 8.19 21.13 -36.56
C SER A 241 9.61 20.62 -36.85
N ASP A 242 9.80 19.98 -37.99
CA ASP A 242 11.13 19.55 -38.46
C ASP A 242 12.13 20.72 -38.62
N GLN A 243 11.61 21.94 -38.71
CA GLN A 243 12.41 23.16 -38.83
C GLN A 243 12.70 23.84 -37.47
N GLY A 244 12.28 23.20 -36.35
CA GLY A 244 12.52 23.74 -35.00
C GLY A 244 11.54 24.81 -34.54
N ALA A 245 10.48 25.12 -35.30
CA ALA A 245 9.46 26.09 -34.89
C ALA A 245 8.37 25.40 -34.05
N ILE A 246 7.90 26.08 -32.99
CA ILE A 246 6.77 25.56 -32.15
C ILE A 246 5.49 25.62 -32.99
N THR A 247 4.85 24.46 -33.15
CA THR A 247 3.61 24.30 -33.88
C THR A 247 2.40 24.15 -32.98
N HIS A 248 2.56 23.40 -31.88
CA HIS A 248 1.49 23.09 -30.93
C HIS A 248 2.06 23.04 -29.51
N PHE A 249 1.16 23.02 -28.54
CA PHE A 249 1.46 22.65 -27.16
C PHE A 249 0.61 21.45 -26.76
N VAL A 250 1.19 20.48 -26.06
CA VAL A 250 0.47 19.38 -25.43
C VAL A 250 0.47 19.59 -23.92
N ALA A 251 -0.70 19.55 -23.31
CA ALA A 251 -0.90 19.62 -21.88
C ALA A 251 -1.46 18.29 -21.37
N VAL A 252 -0.80 17.75 -20.35
CA VAL A 252 -1.30 16.62 -19.55
C VAL A 252 -1.73 17.20 -18.20
N LYS A 253 -2.96 16.88 -17.78
CA LYS A 253 -3.60 17.51 -16.64
C LYS A 253 -4.26 16.47 -15.75
N GLU A 254 -4.14 16.66 -14.45
CA GLU A 254 -4.70 15.77 -13.42
C GLU A 254 -5.49 16.58 -12.40
N ASP A 255 -6.69 16.10 -12.03
CA ASP A 255 -7.48 16.68 -10.93
C ASP A 255 -6.89 16.19 -9.60
N ILE A 256 -6.24 17.10 -8.88
CA ILE A 256 -5.62 16.86 -7.58
C ILE A 256 -6.45 17.43 -6.41
N THR A 257 -7.75 17.68 -6.63
CA THR A 257 -8.61 18.30 -5.62
C THR A 257 -8.73 17.46 -4.36
N ASP A 258 -8.92 16.14 -4.52
CA ASP A 258 -9.05 15.23 -3.38
C ASP A 258 -7.72 15.04 -2.65
N GLN A 259 -6.61 15.07 -3.38
CA GLN A 259 -5.27 15.09 -2.77
C GLN A 259 -5.09 16.35 -1.91
N LYS A 260 -5.40 17.54 -2.44
CA LYS A 260 -5.31 18.81 -1.70
C LYS A 260 -6.19 18.85 -0.46
N ARG A 261 -7.43 18.36 -0.56
CA ARG A 261 -8.34 18.25 0.60
C ARG A 261 -7.78 17.31 1.67
N THR A 262 -7.14 16.23 1.24
CA THR A 262 -6.53 15.26 2.17
C THR A 262 -5.29 15.87 2.86
N GLU A 263 -4.43 16.57 2.12
CA GLU A 263 -3.28 17.30 2.65
C GLU A 263 -3.72 18.33 3.71
N GLU A 264 -4.72 19.16 3.40
CA GLU A 264 -5.26 20.17 4.32
C GLU A 264 -5.85 19.52 5.60
N LYS A 265 -6.60 18.42 5.43
CA LYS A 265 -7.14 17.68 6.56
C LYS A 265 -6.06 17.08 7.47
N ILE A 266 -4.98 16.55 6.88
CA ILE A 266 -3.82 16.04 7.64
C ILE A 266 -3.15 17.16 8.42
N GLU A 267 -2.98 18.34 7.84
CA GLU A 267 -2.38 19.50 8.49
C GLU A 267 -3.23 19.96 9.70
N ILE A 268 -4.55 20.07 9.53
CA ILE A 268 -5.49 20.39 10.63
C ILE A 268 -5.43 19.34 11.73
N LEU A 269 -5.39 18.04 11.37
CA LEU A 269 -5.30 16.96 12.35
C LEU A 269 -3.97 17.01 13.11
N ASN A 270 -2.85 17.25 12.44
CA ASN A 270 -1.54 17.34 13.07
C ASN A 270 -1.45 18.52 14.05
N THR A 271 -1.97 19.69 13.67
CA THR A 271 -2.01 20.85 14.58
C THR A 271 -2.90 20.58 15.79
N THR A 272 -4.05 19.93 15.59
CA THR A 272 -4.96 19.55 16.67
C THR A 272 -4.33 18.54 17.61
N LEU A 273 -3.64 17.52 17.06
CA LEU A 273 -2.94 16.51 17.86
C LEU A 273 -1.79 17.14 18.68
N ALA A 274 -1.02 18.05 18.09
CA ALA A 274 0.04 18.75 18.80
C ALA A 274 -0.49 19.58 20.00
N ALA A 275 -1.60 20.31 19.78
CA ALA A 275 -2.26 21.05 20.83
C ALA A 275 -2.75 20.14 21.98
N ARG A 276 -3.42 19.02 21.64
CA ARG A 276 -3.89 18.05 22.63
C ARG A 276 -2.76 17.36 23.40
N ALA A 277 -1.67 17.04 22.71
CA ALA A 277 -0.49 16.48 23.37
C ALA A 277 0.08 17.45 24.41
N SER A 278 0.21 18.74 24.06
CA SER A 278 0.68 19.78 24.99
C SER A 278 -0.25 19.94 26.19
N GLU A 279 -1.59 20.01 25.97
CA GLU A 279 -2.58 20.08 27.07
C GLU A 279 -2.46 18.88 28.02
N LEU A 280 -2.29 17.68 27.49
CA LEU A 280 -2.12 16.46 28.29
C LEU A 280 -0.82 16.45 29.10
N GLU A 281 0.28 16.94 28.51
CA GLU A 281 1.57 17.06 29.21
C GLU A 281 1.48 18.09 30.36
N ASP A 282 0.83 19.23 30.13
CA ASP A 282 0.64 20.26 31.16
C ASP A 282 -0.24 19.74 32.29
N ALA A 283 -1.40 19.14 31.99
CA ALA A 283 -2.27 18.55 33.00
C ALA A 283 -1.56 17.43 33.79
N ASN A 284 -0.73 16.63 33.14
CA ASN A 284 0.03 15.59 33.82
C ASN A 284 1.10 16.20 34.76
N ARG A 285 1.80 17.27 34.34
CA ARG A 285 2.76 17.99 35.18
C ARG A 285 2.09 18.63 36.43
N GLU A 286 0.90 19.24 36.24
CA GLU A 286 0.13 19.80 37.37
C GLU A 286 -0.29 18.72 38.36
N LEU A 287 -0.80 17.59 37.87
CA LEU A 287 -1.21 16.47 38.71
C LEU A 287 -0.03 15.91 39.54
N GLU A 288 1.16 15.86 38.96
CA GLU A 288 2.37 15.40 39.62
C GLU A 288 2.85 16.39 40.68
N ALA A 289 2.89 17.67 40.34
CA ALA A 289 3.23 18.73 41.29
C ALA A 289 2.27 18.75 42.50
N PHE A 290 0.98 18.62 42.24
CA PHE A 290 -0.05 18.50 43.25
C PHE A 290 0.16 17.29 44.14
N SER A 291 0.36 16.11 43.56
CA SER A 291 0.60 14.86 44.30
C SER A 291 1.82 14.95 45.20
N TYR A 292 2.91 15.58 44.70
CA TYR A 292 4.14 15.80 45.51
C TYR A 292 3.88 16.73 46.69
N THR A 293 3.26 17.89 46.44
CA THR A 293 3.04 18.92 47.49
C THR A 293 2.11 18.38 48.57
N VAL A 294 0.97 17.77 48.20
CA VAL A 294 0.03 17.18 49.15
C VAL A 294 0.69 16.12 50.01
N SER A 295 1.46 15.25 49.40
CA SER A 295 2.15 14.16 50.15
C SER A 295 3.18 14.68 51.12
N HIS A 296 3.95 15.72 50.72
CA HIS A 296 4.89 16.37 51.62
C HIS A 296 4.19 17.04 52.81
N ASP A 297 3.08 17.74 52.54
CA ASP A 297 2.36 18.50 53.56
C ASP A 297 1.56 17.59 54.53
N LEU A 298 1.15 16.39 54.05
CA LEU A 298 0.56 15.37 54.92
C LEU A 298 1.59 14.63 55.77
N ARG A 299 2.82 14.43 55.29
CA ARG A 299 3.86 13.70 56.03
C ARG A 299 4.29 14.45 57.30
N LYS A 300 4.43 15.78 57.24
CA LYS A 300 4.88 16.59 58.39
C LYS A 300 3.99 16.42 59.63
N PRO A 301 2.67 16.61 59.57
CA PRO A 301 1.80 16.43 60.73
C PRO A 301 1.80 15.00 61.26
N LEU A 302 1.86 13.98 60.38
CA LEU A 302 1.94 12.57 60.79
C LEU A 302 3.24 12.27 61.58
N THR A 303 4.38 12.77 61.09
CA THR A 303 5.66 12.64 61.80
C THR A 303 5.59 13.29 63.18
N ASN A 304 4.98 14.47 63.28
CA ASN A 304 4.82 15.15 64.56
C ASN A 304 3.92 14.37 65.54
N ILE A 305 2.78 13.84 65.06
CA ILE A 305 1.87 13.01 65.87
C ILE A 305 2.62 11.79 66.41
N ASN A 306 3.32 11.06 65.54
CA ASN A 306 4.10 9.89 65.93
C ASN A 306 5.19 10.26 66.98
N CYS A 307 5.93 11.35 66.75
CA CYS A 307 6.93 11.84 67.69
C CYS A 307 6.33 12.19 69.07
N PHE A 308 5.19 12.88 69.07
CA PHE A 308 4.54 13.20 70.39
C PHE A 308 4.01 11.95 71.06
N CYS A 309 3.45 10.98 70.37
CA CYS A 309 3.04 9.72 70.98
C CYS A 309 4.23 8.97 71.60
N GLN A 310 5.37 8.91 70.91
CA GLN A 310 6.56 8.28 71.37
C GLN A 310 7.12 8.99 72.65
N ILE A 311 7.16 10.33 72.60
CA ILE A 311 7.62 11.13 73.79
C ILE A 311 6.69 10.88 74.97
N ILE A 312 5.40 10.84 74.81
CA ILE A 312 4.47 10.57 75.92
C ILE A 312 4.65 9.14 76.43
N GLN A 313 4.85 8.16 75.60
CA GLN A 313 5.16 6.79 76.03
C GLN A 313 6.47 6.70 76.76
N GLU A 314 7.53 7.40 76.33
CA GLU A 314 8.82 7.42 77.05
C GLU A 314 8.72 8.11 78.41
N LEU A 315 8.12 9.29 78.52
CA LEU A 315 8.06 10.09 79.70
C LEU A 315 7.04 9.60 80.71
N TYR A 316 5.90 9.09 80.24
CA TYR A 316 4.75 8.80 81.17
C TYR A 316 4.29 7.36 81.11
N GLY A 317 4.91 6.50 80.26
CA GLY A 317 4.47 5.11 79.96
C GLY A 317 4.25 4.27 81.22
N ALA A 318 5.11 4.48 82.30
CA ALA A 318 4.96 3.80 83.58
C ALA A 318 3.72 4.24 84.36
N THR A 319 3.20 5.44 84.13
CA THR A 319 2.05 6.04 84.85
C THR A 319 0.74 5.91 84.08
N LEU A 320 0.77 5.55 82.81
CA LEU A 320 -0.41 5.34 81.97
C LEU A 320 -1.05 4.00 82.35
N ASN A 321 -2.40 3.99 82.38
CA ASN A 321 -3.16 2.75 82.45
C ASN A 321 -3.08 1.95 81.11
N GLU A 322 -3.41 0.68 81.16
CA GLU A 322 -3.28 -0.25 80.02
C GLU A 322 -4.07 0.24 78.79
N GLN A 323 -5.27 0.72 78.97
CA GLN A 323 -6.12 1.25 77.97
C GLN A 323 -5.53 2.50 77.27
N CYS A 324 -4.87 3.38 77.98
CA CYS A 324 -4.17 4.53 77.38
C CYS A 324 -2.96 4.07 76.53
N ARG A 325 -2.22 3.04 76.99
CA ARG A 325 -1.11 2.49 76.21
C ARG A 325 -1.57 1.87 74.93
N GLU A 326 -2.67 1.14 74.95
CA GLU A 326 -3.34 0.60 73.71
C GLU A 326 -3.69 1.73 72.79
N TYR A 327 -4.37 2.78 73.22
CA TYR A 327 -4.72 3.92 72.37
C TYR A 327 -3.49 4.62 71.75
N PHE A 328 -2.40 4.79 72.53
CA PHE A 328 -1.21 5.37 71.92
C PHE A 328 -0.54 4.46 70.90
N GLN A 329 -0.60 3.14 71.10
CA GLN A 329 -0.13 2.19 70.13
C GLN A 329 -1.00 2.23 68.85
N ASP A 330 -2.29 2.23 68.99
CA ASP A 330 -3.24 2.36 67.86
C ASP A 330 -2.99 3.65 67.06
N ILE A 331 -2.73 4.79 67.75
CA ILE A 331 -2.40 6.05 67.05
C ILE A 331 -1.08 5.96 66.30
N ILE A 332 -0.05 5.35 66.89
CA ILE A 332 1.25 5.15 66.26
C ILE A 332 1.10 4.28 65.03
N ASP A 333 0.40 3.15 65.13
CA ASP A 333 0.18 2.22 64.04
C ASP A 333 -0.59 2.89 62.90
N GLU A 334 -1.62 3.67 63.20
CA GLU A 334 -2.42 4.38 62.19
C GLU A 334 -1.63 5.50 61.49
N THR A 335 -0.75 6.22 62.25
CA THR A 335 0.15 7.23 61.65
C THR A 335 1.20 6.60 60.72
N LEU A 336 1.71 5.43 61.07
CA LEU A 336 2.63 4.65 60.23
C LEU A 336 1.92 4.17 58.95
N ASN A 337 0.71 3.63 59.08
CA ASN A 337 -0.12 3.22 57.99
C ASN A 337 -0.41 4.36 56.98
N MET A 338 -0.80 5.56 57.51
CA MET A 338 -1.00 6.75 56.67
C MET A 338 0.28 7.19 55.97
N SER A 339 1.43 7.11 56.64
CA SER A 339 2.73 7.44 56.05
C SER A 339 3.11 6.47 54.90
N GLN A 340 2.84 5.18 55.08
CA GLN A 340 3.02 4.18 54.03
C GLN A 340 2.10 4.43 52.83
N LEU A 341 0.82 4.78 53.04
CA LEU A 341 -0.16 5.15 52.02
C LEU A 341 0.36 6.31 51.17
N ILE A 342 0.79 7.40 51.83
CA ILE A 342 1.33 8.59 51.15
C ILE A 342 2.55 8.23 50.31
N ASN A 343 3.48 7.43 50.85
CA ASN A 343 4.67 6.98 50.10
C ASN A 343 4.28 6.12 48.88
N THR A 344 3.30 5.25 49.01
CA THR A 344 2.81 4.39 47.91
C THR A 344 2.16 5.21 46.82
N ILE A 345 1.32 6.22 47.16
CA ILE A 345 0.74 7.16 46.20
C ILE A 345 1.81 7.93 45.44
N LEU A 346 2.84 8.46 46.16
CA LEU A 346 3.96 9.14 45.51
C LEU A 346 4.73 8.24 44.55
N THR A 347 5.03 7.02 44.98
CA THR A 347 5.73 6.04 44.13
C THR A 347 4.90 5.74 42.89
N PHE A 348 3.60 5.50 43.05
CA PHE A 348 2.68 5.25 41.96
C PHE A 348 2.60 6.43 40.99
N SER A 349 2.55 7.67 41.46
CA SER A 349 2.56 8.88 40.61
C SER A 349 3.85 9.01 39.83
N ARG A 350 5.01 8.81 40.49
CA ARG A 350 6.36 8.93 39.89
C ARG A 350 6.71 7.81 38.89
N LEU A 351 6.08 6.65 38.96
CA LEU A 351 6.33 5.54 38.05
C LEU A 351 6.19 5.92 36.57
N LYS A 352 5.51 7.02 36.22
CA LYS A 352 5.44 7.53 34.86
C LYS A 352 6.75 8.12 34.31
N GLN A 353 7.59 8.70 35.20
CA GLN A 353 8.79 9.46 34.81
C GLN A 353 10.10 8.66 34.83
N PHE A 354 10.12 7.52 35.51
CA PHE A 354 11.36 6.73 35.53
C PHE A 354 11.72 6.21 34.17
N GLU A 355 12.85 6.60 33.63
CA GLU A 355 13.42 5.90 32.48
C GLU A 355 13.69 4.45 32.87
N ILE A 356 13.18 3.51 32.11
CA ILE A 356 13.44 2.09 32.32
C ILE A 356 14.85 1.81 31.83
N HIS A 357 15.70 1.29 32.72
CA HIS A 357 17.04 0.84 32.38
C HIS A 357 17.04 -0.69 32.28
N PRO A 358 16.68 -1.24 31.09
CA PRO A 358 16.57 -2.68 30.94
C PRO A 358 17.93 -3.35 30.99
N GLY A 359 18.03 -4.39 31.80
CA GLY A 359 19.18 -5.26 31.92
C GLY A 359 18.76 -6.65 32.39
N PRO A 360 19.64 -7.64 32.34
CA PRO A 360 19.36 -8.96 32.88
C PRO A 360 19.17 -8.90 34.41
N VAL A 361 18.00 -9.32 34.87
CA VAL A 361 17.61 -9.31 36.29
C VAL A 361 17.36 -10.74 36.75
N ASN A 362 18.08 -11.17 37.77
CA ASN A 362 17.88 -12.46 38.45
C ASN A 362 16.67 -12.37 39.39
N LEU A 363 15.50 -12.80 38.88
CA LEU A 363 14.23 -12.79 39.64
C LEU A 363 14.24 -13.80 40.79
N SER A 364 14.93 -14.94 40.65
CA SER A 364 15.05 -15.93 41.68
C SER A 364 15.79 -15.38 42.92
N GLU A 365 16.85 -14.62 42.70
CA GLU A 365 17.62 -13.96 43.81
C GLU A 365 16.76 -12.96 44.56
N ILE A 366 16.00 -12.12 43.85
CA ILE A 366 15.07 -11.16 44.45
C ILE A 366 14.01 -11.90 45.27
N ALA A 367 13.38 -12.97 44.69
CA ALA A 367 12.36 -13.75 45.39
C ALA A 367 12.91 -14.42 46.67
N VAL A 368 14.11 -15.00 46.62
CA VAL A 368 14.77 -15.59 47.77
C VAL A 368 15.02 -14.52 48.88
N LYS A 369 15.56 -13.36 48.50
CA LYS A 369 15.79 -12.27 49.43
C LYS A 369 14.49 -11.82 50.10
N THR A 370 13.45 -11.55 49.30
CA THR A 370 12.13 -11.13 49.80
C THR A 370 11.54 -12.21 50.74
N SER A 371 11.64 -13.49 50.40
CA SER A 371 11.15 -14.58 51.28
C SER A 371 11.85 -14.65 52.62
N LEU A 372 13.17 -14.39 52.66
CA LEU A 372 13.93 -14.34 53.91
C LEU A 372 13.52 -13.14 54.77
N GLU A 373 13.33 -11.96 54.18
CA GLU A 373 12.86 -10.75 54.87
C GLU A 373 11.49 -11.00 55.50
N LEU A 374 10.54 -11.63 54.79
CA LEU A 374 9.21 -11.98 55.29
C LEU A 374 9.26 -12.98 56.43
N LYS A 375 10.09 -14.03 56.35
CA LYS A 375 10.28 -15.01 57.42
C LYS A 375 10.90 -14.38 58.67
N LEU A 376 11.86 -13.45 58.55
CA LEU A 376 12.48 -12.78 59.66
C LEU A 376 11.51 -11.84 60.40
N ALA A 377 10.52 -11.30 59.73
CA ALA A 377 9.49 -10.46 60.33
C ALA A 377 8.51 -11.27 61.21
N GLU A 378 8.23 -12.55 60.85
CA GLU A 378 7.32 -13.43 61.60
C GLU A 378 7.99 -14.82 61.80
N PRO A 379 8.97 -14.96 62.74
CA PRO A 379 9.76 -16.19 62.86
C PRO A 379 8.97 -17.42 63.28
N GLU A 380 7.92 -17.25 64.06
CA GLU A 380 7.08 -18.33 64.60
C GLU A 380 6.10 -18.91 63.57
N ARG A 381 5.94 -18.24 62.40
CA ARG A 381 4.98 -18.64 61.38
C ARG A 381 5.51 -19.81 60.57
N ARG A 382 4.73 -20.91 60.51
CA ARG A 382 5.02 -22.03 59.64
C ARG A 382 4.84 -21.70 58.18
N SER A 383 5.92 -21.75 57.42
CA SER A 383 5.87 -21.37 55.99
C SER A 383 6.90 -22.14 55.16
N THR A 384 6.44 -22.54 53.95
CA THR A 384 7.26 -23.18 52.94
C THR A 384 7.30 -22.29 51.68
N PHE A 385 8.49 -21.76 51.35
CA PHE A 385 8.70 -21.09 50.07
C PHE A 385 9.36 -22.04 49.06
N ARG A 386 8.77 -22.17 47.87
CA ARG A 386 9.30 -22.94 46.74
C ARG A 386 9.65 -21.97 45.62
N ILE A 387 10.93 -21.60 45.54
CA ILE A 387 11.42 -20.64 44.56
C ILE A 387 12.24 -21.37 43.52
N ALA A 388 11.83 -21.31 42.25
CA ALA A 388 12.59 -21.89 41.15
C ALA A 388 13.91 -21.15 40.95
N GLU A 389 15.00 -21.89 40.76
CA GLU A 389 16.34 -21.34 40.60
C GLU A 389 16.60 -20.87 39.18
N GLY A 390 17.46 -19.86 38.98
CA GLY A 390 17.98 -19.46 37.67
C GLY A 390 17.02 -18.70 36.78
N ILE A 391 15.92 -18.18 37.31
CA ILE A 391 14.97 -17.36 36.51
C ILE A 391 15.57 -15.96 36.33
N VAL A 392 15.92 -15.65 35.08
CA VAL A 392 16.43 -14.34 34.67
C VAL A 392 15.47 -13.73 33.65
N ALA A 393 15.20 -12.44 33.73
CA ALA A 393 14.37 -11.70 32.82
C ALA A 393 15.02 -10.36 32.43
N LEU A 394 14.67 -9.83 31.27
CA LEU A 394 15.08 -8.51 30.83
C LEU A 394 14.16 -7.44 31.44
N GLY A 395 14.74 -6.47 32.19
CA GLY A 395 13.97 -5.39 32.78
C GLY A 395 14.78 -4.51 33.73
N ASP A 396 14.09 -3.56 34.36
CA ASP A 396 14.70 -2.70 35.35
C ASP A 396 14.72 -3.39 36.74
N HIS A 397 15.93 -3.59 37.29
CA HIS A 397 16.12 -4.32 38.55
C HIS A 397 15.33 -3.70 39.72
N LYS A 398 15.24 -2.37 39.80
CA LYS A 398 14.55 -1.69 40.92
C LYS A 398 13.05 -1.88 40.80
N LEU A 399 12.53 -1.76 39.58
CA LEU A 399 11.09 -1.90 39.30
C LEU A 399 10.62 -3.35 39.41
N LEU A 400 11.38 -4.32 38.89
CA LEU A 400 11.05 -5.74 39.04
C LEU A 400 11.16 -6.25 40.48
N ARG A 401 12.05 -5.67 41.27
CA ARG A 401 12.08 -5.90 42.70
C ARG A 401 10.76 -5.46 43.35
N VAL A 402 10.26 -4.26 43.07
CA VAL A 402 8.96 -3.79 43.56
C VAL A 402 7.81 -4.72 43.15
N VAL A 403 7.85 -5.29 41.93
CA VAL A 403 6.85 -6.27 41.47
C VAL A 403 6.85 -7.51 42.39
N LEU A 404 8.03 -8.11 42.61
CA LEU A 404 8.14 -9.33 43.43
C LEU A 404 7.86 -9.08 44.91
N GLU A 405 8.30 -7.96 45.49
CA GLU A 405 7.95 -7.55 46.83
C GLU A 405 6.43 -7.43 47.04
N ASN A 406 5.70 -6.83 46.07
CA ASN A 406 4.24 -6.73 46.14
C ASN A 406 3.56 -8.09 46.01
N LEU A 407 3.96 -8.92 45.04
CA LEU A 407 3.32 -10.22 44.81
C LEU A 407 3.60 -11.22 45.94
N LEU A 408 4.85 -11.34 46.37
CA LEU A 408 5.22 -12.22 47.49
C LEU A 408 4.67 -11.70 48.82
N GLY A 409 4.65 -10.38 49.05
CA GLY A 409 4.01 -9.79 50.22
C GLY A 409 2.52 -10.05 50.26
N ASN A 410 1.83 -9.98 49.14
CA ASN A 410 0.41 -10.38 49.04
C ASN A 410 0.23 -11.86 49.37
N ALA A 411 1.01 -12.76 48.76
CA ALA A 411 0.97 -14.19 49.02
C ALA A 411 1.21 -14.50 50.53
N TRP A 412 2.18 -13.81 51.16
CA TRP A 412 2.44 -13.91 52.60
C TRP A 412 1.22 -13.48 53.40
N LYS A 413 0.70 -12.34 53.15
CA LYS A 413 -0.42 -11.73 53.85
C LYS A 413 -1.69 -12.60 53.75
N TYR A 414 -2.11 -13.02 52.55
CA TYR A 414 -3.36 -13.79 52.33
C TYR A 414 -3.26 -15.25 52.78
N THR A 415 -2.07 -15.76 53.12
CA THR A 415 -1.86 -17.06 53.76
C THR A 415 -1.81 -17.01 55.29
N GLY A 416 -2.07 -15.84 55.91
CA GLY A 416 -1.98 -15.64 57.39
C GLY A 416 -2.85 -16.58 58.22
N ASN A 417 -4.01 -16.95 57.70
CA ASN A 417 -4.97 -17.84 58.40
C ASN A 417 -4.74 -19.36 58.10
N ARG A 418 -3.64 -19.73 57.43
CA ARG A 418 -3.29 -21.14 57.16
C ARG A 418 -2.35 -21.69 58.22
N GLU A 419 -2.54 -22.97 58.56
CA GLU A 419 -1.63 -23.67 59.48
C GLU A 419 -0.20 -23.69 58.94
N GLU A 420 -0.05 -23.85 57.63
CA GLU A 420 1.19 -23.77 56.88
C GLU A 420 0.98 -22.92 55.60
N ALA A 421 1.71 -21.83 55.48
CA ALA A 421 1.73 -21.01 54.29
C ALA A 421 2.63 -21.65 53.21
N VAL A 422 2.10 -21.95 52.06
CA VAL A 422 2.86 -22.45 50.90
C VAL A 422 2.85 -21.39 49.83
N ILE A 423 4.04 -20.86 49.49
CA ILE A 423 4.21 -19.79 48.50
C ILE A 423 5.22 -20.26 47.45
N GLU A 424 4.84 -20.20 46.19
CA GLU A 424 5.65 -20.65 45.07
C GLU A 424 5.94 -19.50 44.11
N PHE A 425 7.19 -19.39 43.66
CA PHE A 425 7.60 -18.53 42.55
C PHE A 425 8.28 -19.35 41.50
N GLY A 426 7.83 -19.16 40.23
CA GLY A 426 8.35 -19.94 39.11
C GLY A 426 8.03 -19.32 37.78
N MET A 427 8.33 -20.09 36.71
CA MET A 427 8.00 -19.78 35.33
C MET A 427 7.23 -20.93 34.72
N THR A 428 6.28 -20.62 33.91
CA THR A 428 5.46 -21.57 33.13
C THR A 428 5.17 -21.02 31.76
N GLU A 429 4.61 -21.82 30.88
CA GLU A 429 4.14 -21.39 29.56
C GLU A 429 2.62 -21.24 29.61
N VAL A 430 2.11 -20.10 29.17
CA VAL A 430 0.67 -19.81 29.05
C VAL A 430 0.41 -19.33 27.63
N GLU A 431 -0.43 -20.05 26.87
CA GLU A 431 -0.75 -19.74 25.48
C GLU A 431 0.49 -19.62 24.56
N GLY A 432 1.55 -20.42 24.81
CA GLY A 432 2.80 -20.38 24.05
C GLY A 432 3.74 -19.22 24.41
N VAL A 433 3.46 -18.49 25.49
CA VAL A 433 4.30 -17.38 25.97
C VAL A 433 4.83 -17.68 27.35
N PRO A 434 6.14 -17.50 27.61
CA PRO A 434 6.72 -17.61 28.96
C PRO A 434 6.07 -16.62 29.92
N ALA A 435 5.58 -17.12 31.05
CA ALA A 435 4.95 -16.34 32.10
C ALA A 435 5.57 -16.68 33.47
N PHE A 436 5.92 -15.67 34.24
CA PHE A 436 6.32 -15.78 35.59
C PHE A 436 5.09 -15.83 36.48
N PHE A 437 5.15 -16.60 37.58
CA PHE A 437 4.03 -16.70 38.49
C PHE A 437 4.44 -16.66 39.97
N VAL A 438 3.57 -16.09 40.80
CA VAL A 438 3.56 -16.24 42.24
C VAL A 438 2.25 -16.90 42.65
N ARG A 439 2.34 -18.06 43.29
CA ARG A 439 1.20 -18.87 43.76
C ARG A 439 1.21 -18.99 45.26
N ASP A 440 0.04 -18.92 45.86
CA ASP A 440 -0.18 -19.14 47.28
C ASP A 440 -1.33 -20.13 47.55
N ASN A 441 -1.37 -20.70 48.73
CA ASN A 441 -2.47 -21.54 49.25
C ASN A 441 -3.43 -20.77 50.18
N GLY A 442 -3.49 -19.44 50.04
CA GLY A 442 -4.21 -18.53 50.94
C GLY A 442 -5.72 -18.50 50.75
N ALA A 443 -6.33 -17.40 51.15
CA ALA A 443 -7.79 -17.19 51.11
C ALA A 443 -8.38 -17.25 49.69
N GLY A 444 -7.57 -16.96 48.62
CA GLY A 444 -8.05 -16.89 47.27
C GLY A 444 -9.06 -15.74 47.06
N PHE A 445 -9.74 -15.78 45.94
CA PHE A 445 -10.77 -14.79 45.61
C PHE A 445 -11.73 -15.32 44.53
N ASP A 446 -12.93 -14.70 44.42
CA ASP A 446 -13.90 -15.00 43.37
C ASP A 446 -13.49 -14.31 42.05
N MET A 447 -13.33 -15.09 41.00
CA MET A 447 -12.95 -14.63 39.65
C MET A 447 -13.93 -13.60 39.03
N THR A 448 -15.18 -13.52 39.49
CA THR A 448 -16.13 -12.50 39.07
C THR A 448 -15.67 -11.08 39.40
N ASN A 449 -14.73 -10.95 40.34
CA ASN A 449 -14.15 -9.67 40.76
C ASN A 449 -12.70 -9.49 40.28
N ALA A 450 -12.18 -10.37 39.42
CA ALA A 450 -10.79 -10.33 39.00
C ALA A 450 -10.40 -9.02 38.31
N ASP A 451 -11.30 -8.40 37.55
CA ASP A 451 -11.07 -7.11 36.88
C ASP A 451 -10.79 -5.96 37.85
N LYS A 452 -11.27 -6.06 39.10
CA LYS A 452 -11.09 -5.05 40.14
C LYS A 452 -9.75 -5.16 40.87
N LEU A 453 -9.03 -6.27 40.76
CA LEU A 453 -7.77 -6.52 41.45
C LEU A 453 -6.69 -5.47 41.17
N PHE A 454 -6.70 -4.93 39.99
CA PHE A 454 -5.66 -3.99 39.54
C PHE A 454 -6.13 -2.53 39.50
N ILE A 455 -7.36 -2.26 39.98
CA ILE A 455 -7.87 -0.89 40.12
C ILE A 455 -7.27 -0.27 41.40
N PRO A 456 -6.62 0.90 41.30
CA PRO A 456 -6.02 1.54 42.49
C PRO A 456 -7.09 1.83 43.56
N PHE A 457 -6.76 1.55 44.83
CA PHE A 457 -7.63 1.77 46.00
C PHE A 457 -8.85 0.82 46.09
N GLU A 458 -9.07 -0.05 45.14
CA GLU A 458 -10.11 -1.07 45.29
C GLU A 458 -9.63 -2.30 46.04
N ARG A 459 -10.48 -2.84 46.90
CA ARG A 459 -10.27 -4.07 47.67
C ARG A 459 -11.44 -5.00 47.41
N LEU A 460 -11.14 -6.30 47.27
CA LEU A 460 -12.19 -7.30 47.06
C LEU A 460 -13.04 -7.51 48.33
N PRO A 461 -14.36 -7.82 48.18
CA PRO A 461 -15.20 -8.19 49.31
C PRO A 461 -14.59 -9.39 50.07
N GLY A 462 -14.58 -9.35 51.41
CA GLY A 462 -13.99 -10.41 52.24
C GLY A 462 -12.49 -10.23 52.55
N SER A 463 -11.82 -9.25 51.93
CA SER A 463 -10.40 -8.96 52.20
C SER A 463 -10.18 -7.99 53.37
N ASN A 464 -11.24 -7.59 54.09
CA ASN A 464 -11.16 -6.61 55.20
C ASN A 464 -10.39 -7.13 56.41
N GLU A 465 -10.28 -8.43 56.60
CA GLU A 465 -9.50 -9.09 57.65
C GLU A 465 -7.98 -8.96 57.45
N PHE A 466 -7.52 -8.60 56.24
CA PHE A 466 -6.11 -8.50 55.89
C PHE A 466 -5.72 -7.02 55.72
N GLU A 467 -4.61 -6.58 56.25
CA GLU A 467 -4.09 -5.22 56.12
C GLU A 467 -3.74 -4.87 54.66
N GLY A 468 -3.90 -3.60 54.25
CA GLY A 468 -3.40 -3.09 52.98
C GLY A 468 -4.31 -2.11 52.26
N HIS A 469 -3.73 -1.28 51.38
CA HIS A 469 -4.33 -0.08 50.83
C HIS A 469 -4.88 -0.21 49.39
N GLY A 470 -4.80 -1.39 48.76
CA GLY A 470 -5.32 -1.62 47.42
C GLY A 470 -4.48 -1.00 46.27
N ILE A 471 -3.20 -0.63 46.51
CA ILE A 471 -2.35 0.02 45.49
C ILE A 471 -1.31 -0.94 44.92
N GLY A 472 -0.91 -1.97 45.67
CA GLY A 472 0.22 -2.87 45.34
C GLY A 472 0.07 -3.53 43.98
N LEU A 473 -1.13 -4.13 43.67
CA LEU A 473 -1.38 -4.78 42.40
C LEU A 473 -1.51 -3.79 41.25
N ALA A 474 -2.07 -2.59 41.46
CA ALA A 474 -2.06 -1.54 40.46
C ALA A 474 -0.63 -1.06 40.11
N THR A 475 0.26 -1.04 41.11
CA THR A 475 1.69 -0.76 40.92
C THR A 475 2.36 -1.85 40.10
N VAL A 476 2.08 -3.13 40.38
CA VAL A 476 2.57 -4.28 39.60
C VAL A 476 2.12 -4.15 38.16
N GLN A 477 0.83 -3.94 37.92
CA GLN A 477 0.28 -3.81 36.56
C GLN A 477 0.98 -2.69 35.78
N ARG A 478 1.16 -1.54 36.41
CA ARG A 478 1.80 -0.38 35.76
C ARG A 478 3.28 -0.64 35.44
N ILE A 479 4.01 -1.29 36.33
CA ILE A 479 5.42 -1.64 36.09
C ILE A 479 5.52 -2.63 34.94
N ILE A 480 4.72 -3.69 34.95
CA ILE A 480 4.72 -4.73 33.92
C ILE A 480 4.31 -4.16 32.55
N GLN A 481 3.25 -3.35 32.49
CA GLN A 481 2.83 -2.66 31.24
C GLN A 481 3.92 -1.75 30.65
N ARG A 482 4.66 -1.05 31.51
CA ARG A 482 5.79 -0.23 31.07
C ARG A 482 6.96 -1.03 30.51
N HIS A 483 7.12 -2.27 30.96
CA HIS A 483 8.07 -3.23 30.38
C HIS A 483 7.52 -3.91 29.12
N GLY A 484 6.29 -3.56 28.66
CA GLY A 484 5.67 -4.18 27.49
C GLY A 484 5.03 -5.55 27.76
N GLY A 485 4.91 -5.94 29.04
CA GLY A 485 4.29 -7.17 29.48
C GLY A 485 2.82 -7.03 29.86
N ARG A 486 2.23 -8.14 30.26
CA ARG A 486 0.86 -8.22 30.81
C ARG A 486 0.88 -8.89 32.20
N VAL A 487 -0.11 -8.57 33.05
CA VAL A 487 -0.33 -9.20 34.35
C VAL A 487 -1.78 -9.63 34.47
N TRP A 488 -2.01 -10.79 35.10
CA TRP A 488 -3.35 -11.30 35.40
C TRP A 488 -3.29 -12.22 36.61
N ALA A 489 -4.45 -12.63 37.11
CA ALA A 489 -4.53 -13.51 38.24
C ALA A 489 -5.61 -14.56 38.05
N VAL A 490 -5.43 -15.70 38.70
CA VAL A 490 -6.40 -16.78 38.81
C VAL A 490 -6.51 -17.14 40.28
N GLY A 491 -7.74 -17.17 40.84
CA GLY A 491 -7.98 -17.50 42.25
C GLY A 491 -9.24 -18.35 42.39
N GLU A 492 -9.27 -19.08 43.50
CA GLU A 492 -10.46 -19.84 43.92
C GLU A 492 -10.59 -19.60 45.44
N PRO A 493 -11.79 -19.22 45.96
CA PRO A 493 -12.00 -19.02 47.37
C PRO A 493 -11.55 -20.21 48.19
N ASP A 494 -10.80 -19.97 49.25
CA ASP A 494 -10.20 -20.94 50.17
C ASP A 494 -9.19 -21.94 49.56
N ARG A 495 -8.79 -21.75 48.32
CA ARG A 495 -7.79 -22.60 47.62
C ARG A 495 -6.53 -21.85 47.21
N GLY A 496 -6.52 -20.52 47.43
CA GLY A 496 -5.37 -19.68 47.12
C GLY A 496 -5.50 -18.95 45.78
N ALA A 497 -4.44 -18.27 45.40
CA ALA A 497 -4.35 -17.47 44.19
C ALA A 497 -3.03 -17.71 43.44
N THR A 498 -3.05 -17.42 42.16
CA THR A 498 -1.85 -17.38 41.32
C THR A 498 -1.85 -16.11 40.51
N PHE A 499 -0.84 -15.29 40.67
CA PHE A 499 -0.60 -14.08 39.93
C PHE A 499 0.44 -14.35 38.84
N TYR A 500 0.13 -14.04 37.60
CA TYR A 500 1.00 -14.25 36.45
C TYR A 500 1.40 -12.93 35.85
N PHE A 501 2.64 -12.86 35.35
CA PHE A 501 3.07 -11.73 34.56
C PHE A 501 4.04 -12.16 33.46
N THR A 502 4.06 -11.42 32.34
CA THR A 502 5.01 -11.62 31.25
C THR A 502 5.94 -10.42 31.15
N LEU A 503 7.12 -10.65 30.61
CA LEU A 503 8.07 -9.62 30.20
C LEU A 503 8.47 -9.90 28.74
N PRO A 504 8.81 -8.88 27.94
CA PRO A 504 9.26 -9.11 26.56
C PRO A 504 10.55 -9.94 26.55
N GLU A 505 10.64 -10.87 25.62
CA GLU A 505 11.87 -11.61 25.34
C GLU A 505 12.88 -10.69 24.65
N GLU A 506 14.17 -10.95 24.84
CA GLU A 506 15.25 -10.36 24.05
C GLU A 506 15.01 -10.71 22.56
N LYS A 507 14.81 -9.69 21.70
CA LYS A 507 14.75 -9.90 20.26
C LYS A 507 16.13 -10.06 19.67
#